data_3460ca4347379b2999697ded49c39357
#
_entry.id   3460ca4347379b2999697ded49c39357
#
_cell.length_a   1.000
_cell.length_b   1.000
_cell.length_c   1.000
_cell.angle_alpha   90.00
_cell.angle_beta   90.00
_cell.angle_gamma   90.00
#
_symmetry.space_group_name_H-M   'P 1'
#
loop_
_entity.id
_entity.type
_entity.pdbx_description
1 polymer ?
#
loop_
_entity_poly.entity_id
_entity_poly.type
_entity_poly.pdbx_seq_one_letter_code
_entity_poly.pdbx_strand_id
1 'polypeptide(L)'
;MLAERTETVLATVLACPICRGELRHDSTSVTCMRCSAAFKLHGRIPVFLKEPVTIPPENHRSNPIGAEFETILREGKDFVLHIGAGVSAQRYPNCIEFERQPFRHTDVVGDAHSLPFRAGSFDRVFAFNVFEHLAEPQKAAAEILRVLKPGGSVAIHSAFLQAVHEAPHHYFNATEFGLRKWFSSFEVERCHVSGNFAPGMMLAYLMSSVINTAKEGGTALDKVMRLRNSTLGEWADLWAGTGHHPGGFEILQSLPQSAQSKIAAGFELVARKR
;
A
#
# COMPACT_ATOMS: atom_id res chain seq x y z
N MET A 1 8.42 -16.01 24.55
CA MET A 1 9.65 -15.21 24.30
C MET A 1 9.50 -14.13 23.22
N LEU A 2 9.24 -14.42 21.93
CA LEU A 2 9.07 -13.35 20.91
C LEU A 2 7.81 -12.51 21.14
N ALA A 3 6.67 -13.12 21.51
CA ALA A 3 5.42 -12.42 21.79
C ALA A 3 5.51 -11.49 23.02
N GLU A 4 6.11 -11.94 24.11
CA GLU A 4 6.30 -11.14 25.33
C GLU A 4 7.25 -9.95 25.09
N ARG A 5 8.29 -10.12 24.26
CA ARG A 5 9.21 -9.06 23.90
C ARG A 5 8.53 -8.00 23.05
N THR A 6 7.61 -8.40 22.18
CA THR A 6 6.80 -7.46 21.38
C THR A 6 5.84 -6.65 22.24
N GLU A 7 5.15 -7.26 23.19
CA GLU A 7 4.26 -6.56 24.12
C GLU A 7 5.01 -5.49 24.92
N THR A 8 6.20 -5.85 25.43
CA THR A 8 7.05 -4.89 26.16
C THR A 8 7.51 -3.73 25.28
N VAL A 9 7.92 -4.02 24.03
CA VAL A 9 8.34 -2.98 23.08
C VAL A 9 7.16 -2.11 22.64
N LEU A 10 6.00 -2.71 22.36
CA LEU A 10 4.79 -1.94 22.01
C LEU A 10 4.38 -0.97 23.13
N ALA A 11 4.45 -1.39 24.37
CA ALA A 11 4.14 -0.52 25.51
C ALA A 11 5.03 0.74 25.57
N THR A 12 6.27 0.68 25.06
CA THR A 12 7.18 1.83 25.04
C THR A 12 6.92 2.78 23.89
N VAL A 13 6.44 2.31 22.76
CA VAL A 13 6.31 3.12 21.52
C VAL A 13 4.88 3.53 21.21
N LEU A 14 3.86 2.83 21.72
CA LEU A 14 2.46 3.17 21.46
C LEU A 14 2.04 4.49 22.12
N ALA A 15 1.19 5.23 21.41
CA ALA A 15 0.51 6.43 21.89
C ALA A 15 -0.88 6.51 21.27
N CYS A 16 -1.79 7.21 21.96
CA CYS A 16 -3.14 7.42 21.45
C CYS A 16 -3.13 8.11 20.08
N PRO A 17 -3.76 7.54 19.03
CA PRO A 17 -3.79 8.18 17.72
C PRO A 17 -4.58 9.50 17.70
N ILE A 18 -5.47 9.72 18.68
CA ILE A 18 -6.32 10.91 18.77
C ILE A 18 -5.59 12.08 19.43
N CYS A 19 -4.97 11.85 20.60
CA CYS A 19 -4.39 12.93 21.40
C CYS A 19 -2.91 12.77 21.74
N ARG A 20 -2.27 11.68 21.30
CA ARG A 20 -0.87 11.30 21.60
C ARG A 20 -0.60 11.05 23.09
N GLY A 21 -1.66 10.89 23.88
CA GLY A 21 -1.55 10.55 25.32
C GLY A 21 -1.10 9.11 25.54
N GLU A 22 -0.69 8.84 26.77
CA GLU A 22 -0.28 7.51 27.22
C GLU A 22 -1.45 6.52 27.16
N LEU A 23 -1.13 5.26 26.85
CA LEU A 23 -2.09 4.17 26.75
C LEU A 23 -1.89 3.18 27.90
N ARG A 24 -3.00 2.80 28.50
CA ARG A 24 -3.07 1.69 29.47
C ARG A 24 -3.64 0.48 28.77
N HIS A 25 -2.91 -0.62 28.86
CA HIS A 25 -3.33 -1.91 28.32
C HIS A 25 -3.96 -2.76 29.43
N ASP A 26 -5.10 -3.36 29.15
CA ASP A 26 -5.69 -4.43 29.95
C ASP A 26 -5.90 -5.68 29.08
N SER A 27 -6.50 -6.75 29.61
CA SER A 27 -6.67 -8.01 28.91
C SER A 27 -7.64 -7.96 27.72
N THR A 28 -8.45 -6.91 27.59
CA THR A 28 -9.54 -6.80 26.61
C THR A 28 -9.50 -5.53 25.79
N SER A 29 -8.76 -4.52 26.24
CA SER A 29 -8.76 -3.20 25.61
C SER A 29 -7.48 -2.41 25.85
N VAL A 30 -7.34 -1.34 25.07
CA VAL A 30 -6.32 -0.31 25.25
C VAL A 30 -7.02 1.02 25.46
N THR A 31 -6.78 1.67 26.59
CA THR A 31 -7.46 2.94 26.95
C THR A 31 -6.47 4.08 27.08
N CYS A 32 -6.81 5.21 26.45
CA CYS A 32 -6.01 6.44 26.58
C CYS A 32 -6.24 7.10 27.95
N MET A 33 -5.15 7.33 28.68
CA MET A 33 -5.17 7.98 30.00
C MET A 33 -5.48 9.48 29.93
N ARG A 34 -5.36 10.10 28.74
CA ARG A 34 -5.57 11.55 28.55
C ARG A 34 -6.97 11.91 28.05
N CYS A 35 -7.49 11.18 27.04
CA CYS A 35 -8.78 11.49 26.40
C CYS A 35 -9.83 10.40 26.61
N SER A 36 -9.52 9.37 27.38
CA SER A 36 -10.41 8.23 27.70
C SER A 36 -10.90 7.43 26.47
N ALA A 37 -10.30 7.64 25.29
CA ALA A 37 -10.61 6.82 24.13
C ALA A 37 -10.21 5.36 24.38
N ALA A 38 -11.14 4.45 24.11
CA ALA A 38 -10.93 3.02 24.27
C ALA A 38 -10.84 2.32 22.90
N PHE A 39 -9.90 1.42 22.77
CA PHE A 39 -9.61 0.66 21.56
C PHE A 39 -9.66 -0.83 21.89
N LYS A 40 -10.22 -1.61 20.95
CA LYS A 40 -10.37 -3.06 21.09
C LYS A 40 -9.07 -3.79 20.82
N LEU A 41 -8.99 -5.03 21.28
CA LEU A 41 -7.99 -5.99 20.84
C LEU A 41 -8.61 -6.98 19.86
N HIS A 42 -7.85 -7.38 18.85
CA HIS A 42 -8.11 -8.56 18.04
C HIS A 42 -7.10 -9.64 18.44
N GLY A 43 -7.54 -10.61 19.26
CA GLY A 43 -6.59 -11.45 20.01
C GLY A 43 -5.71 -10.60 20.92
N ARG A 44 -4.42 -10.52 20.62
CA ARG A 44 -3.46 -9.63 21.33
C ARG A 44 -3.10 -8.37 20.55
N ILE A 45 -3.64 -8.20 19.35
CA ILE A 45 -3.30 -7.08 18.47
C ILE A 45 -4.16 -5.87 18.83
N PRO A 46 -3.59 -4.73 19.21
CA PRO A 46 -4.34 -3.50 19.44
C PRO A 46 -4.88 -2.95 18.12
N VAL A 47 -6.17 -2.58 18.13
CA VAL A 47 -6.91 -2.11 16.96
C VAL A 47 -7.30 -0.64 17.19
N PHE A 48 -6.64 0.27 16.49
CA PHE A 48 -6.87 1.71 16.58
C PHE A 48 -7.82 2.25 15.49
N LEU A 49 -8.65 1.38 14.92
CA LEU A 49 -9.69 1.76 13.97
C LEU A 49 -11.03 1.95 14.68
N LYS A 50 -11.88 2.84 14.14
CA LYS A 50 -13.27 2.99 14.58
C LYS A 50 -14.19 1.95 13.92
N GLU A 51 -13.91 1.61 12.67
CA GLU A 51 -14.64 0.64 11.89
C GLU A 51 -14.30 -0.79 12.33
N PRO A 52 -15.21 -1.74 12.09
CA PRO A 52 -14.92 -3.16 12.30
C PRO A 52 -13.72 -3.61 11.47
N VAL A 53 -12.89 -4.45 12.06
CA VAL A 53 -11.73 -5.03 11.38
C VAL A 53 -12.20 -6.07 10.35
N THR A 54 -11.77 -5.91 9.12
CA THR A 54 -11.95 -6.91 8.06
C THR A 54 -10.83 -7.94 8.16
N ILE A 55 -11.19 -9.21 8.21
CA ILE A 55 -10.21 -10.30 8.19
C ILE A 55 -9.80 -10.56 6.73
N PRO A 56 -8.50 -10.50 6.42
CA PRO A 56 -8.03 -10.78 5.07
C PRO A 56 -8.32 -12.25 4.68
N PRO A 57 -8.56 -12.52 3.37
CA PRO A 57 -8.74 -13.90 2.91
C PRO A 57 -7.47 -14.74 3.14
N GLU A 58 -7.65 -16.02 3.44
CA GLU A 58 -6.53 -16.95 3.73
C GLU A 58 -5.52 -17.09 2.58
N ASN A 59 -5.99 -16.88 1.33
CA ASN A 59 -5.16 -16.95 0.13
C ASN A 59 -4.54 -15.59 -0.25
N HIS A 60 -4.67 -14.57 0.59
CA HIS A 60 -4.03 -13.27 0.34
C HIS A 60 -2.51 -13.45 0.19
N ARG A 61 -1.95 -12.79 -0.81
CA ARG A 61 -0.51 -12.78 -1.07
C ARG A 61 -0.02 -11.36 -1.13
N SER A 62 1.09 -11.10 -0.46
CA SER A 62 1.81 -9.84 -0.52
C SER A 62 3.09 -9.98 -1.33
N ASN A 63 3.54 -8.89 -1.89
CA ASN A 63 4.85 -8.87 -2.54
C ASN A 63 5.95 -9.09 -1.49
N PRO A 64 6.99 -9.88 -1.81
CA PRO A 64 8.11 -10.05 -0.88
C PRO A 64 8.82 -8.70 -0.70
N ILE A 65 9.33 -8.48 0.51
CA ILE A 65 10.22 -7.37 0.78
C ILE A 65 11.51 -7.54 -0.04
N GLY A 66 12.03 -6.46 -0.62
CA GLY A 66 13.28 -6.52 -1.40
C GLY A 66 14.48 -6.90 -0.52
N ALA A 67 15.46 -7.61 -1.10
CA ALA A 67 16.64 -8.12 -0.39
C ALA A 67 17.41 -7.03 0.37
N GLU A 68 17.48 -5.81 -0.16
CA GLU A 68 18.07 -4.64 0.49
C GLU A 68 17.44 -4.39 1.86
N PHE A 69 16.11 -4.34 1.91
CA PHE A 69 15.35 -4.05 3.14
C PHE A 69 15.32 -5.25 4.09
N GLU A 70 15.28 -6.46 3.54
CA GLU A 70 15.39 -7.69 4.33
C GLU A 70 16.72 -7.76 5.07
N THR A 71 17.83 -7.32 4.45
CA THR A 71 19.14 -7.24 5.07
C THR A 71 19.12 -6.31 6.28
N ILE A 72 18.49 -5.11 6.16
CA ILE A 72 18.33 -4.17 7.28
C ILE A 72 17.60 -4.83 8.46
N LEU A 73 16.52 -5.56 8.18
CA LEU A 73 15.76 -6.26 9.22
C LEU A 73 16.57 -7.38 9.88
N ARG A 74 17.36 -8.12 9.11
CA ARG A 74 18.21 -9.23 9.61
C ARG A 74 19.39 -8.72 10.44
N GLU A 75 19.98 -7.60 10.07
CA GLU A 75 21.08 -7.00 10.85
C GLU A 75 20.61 -6.55 12.25
N GLY A 76 19.35 -6.21 12.41
CA GLY A 76 18.73 -5.92 13.70
C GLY A 76 19.26 -4.67 14.41
N LYS A 77 19.98 -3.79 13.70
CA LYS A 77 20.58 -2.56 14.26
C LYS A 77 19.56 -1.44 14.42
N ASP A 78 18.67 -1.33 13.43
CA ASP A 78 17.65 -0.28 13.36
C ASP A 78 16.31 -0.82 13.88
N PHE A 79 15.56 0.02 14.59
CA PHE A 79 14.17 -0.27 14.95
C PHE A 79 13.23 0.25 13.86
N VAL A 80 12.50 -0.65 13.23
CA VAL A 80 11.76 -0.42 11.99
C VAL A 80 10.26 -0.45 12.21
N LEU A 81 9.54 0.49 11.60
CA LEU A 81 8.09 0.41 11.40
C LEU A 81 7.82 0.01 9.94
N HIS A 82 7.17 -1.11 9.72
CA HIS A 82 6.74 -1.54 8.39
C HIS A 82 5.23 -1.32 8.25
N ILE A 83 4.86 -0.28 7.52
CA ILE A 83 3.47 0.07 7.21
C ILE A 83 3.04 -0.70 5.98
N GLY A 84 1.92 -1.42 6.04
CA GLY A 84 1.45 -2.24 4.93
C GLY A 84 2.32 -3.48 4.71
N ALA A 85 2.76 -4.14 5.78
CA ALA A 85 3.64 -5.31 5.71
C ALA A 85 2.97 -6.53 5.04
N GLY A 86 1.63 -6.60 5.09
CA GLY A 86 0.86 -7.68 4.50
C GLY A 86 1.17 -9.05 5.12
N VAL A 87 1.22 -10.07 4.27
CA VAL A 87 1.62 -11.43 4.67
C VAL A 87 3.14 -11.54 4.60
N SER A 88 3.83 -11.09 5.64
CA SER A 88 5.28 -11.21 5.73
C SER A 88 5.72 -12.68 5.88
N ALA A 89 6.85 -13.04 5.26
CA ALA A 89 7.36 -14.42 5.28
C ALA A 89 7.85 -14.83 6.67
N GLN A 90 8.46 -13.89 7.40
CA GLN A 90 8.97 -14.11 8.75
C GLN A 90 8.86 -12.84 9.59
N ARG A 91 8.88 -13.01 10.90
CA ARG A 91 8.85 -11.92 11.88
C ARG A 91 10.25 -11.53 12.31
N TYR A 92 10.50 -10.22 12.41
CA TYR A 92 11.77 -9.67 12.88
C TYR A 92 11.58 -8.98 14.24
N PRO A 93 12.46 -9.24 15.24
CA PRO A 93 12.29 -8.70 16.59
C PRO A 93 12.49 -7.17 16.69
N ASN A 94 13.14 -6.57 15.70
CA ASN A 94 13.38 -5.13 15.56
C ASN A 94 12.41 -4.45 14.59
N CYS A 95 11.32 -5.12 14.19
CA CYS A 95 10.31 -4.58 13.28
C CYS A 95 8.93 -4.66 13.92
N ILE A 96 8.18 -3.56 13.85
CA ILE A 96 6.75 -3.51 14.15
C ILE A 96 6.00 -3.53 12.82
N GLU A 97 5.17 -4.54 12.61
CA GLU A 97 4.28 -4.65 11.45
C GLU A 97 2.95 -3.94 11.74
N PHE A 98 2.69 -2.88 10.99
CA PHE A 98 1.50 -2.05 11.10
C PHE A 98 0.62 -2.22 9.86
N GLU A 99 -0.66 -2.47 10.09
CA GLU A 99 -1.61 -2.80 9.03
C GLU A 99 -3.01 -2.21 9.26
N ARG A 100 -3.81 -2.15 8.20
CA ARG A 100 -5.25 -1.86 8.30
C ARG A 100 -6.07 -3.12 8.64
N GLN A 101 -5.53 -4.29 8.39
CA GLN A 101 -6.15 -5.60 8.64
C GLN A 101 -5.17 -6.51 9.39
N PRO A 102 -5.64 -7.43 10.24
CA PRO A 102 -4.76 -8.34 10.97
C PRO A 102 -4.30 -9.48 10.05
N PHE A 103 -3.05 -9.41 9.61
CA PHE A 103 -2.35 -10.53 8.99
C PHE A 103 -1.58 -11.35 10.03
N ARG A 104 -0.92 -12.42 9.58
CA ARG A 104 -0.26 -13.40 10.45
C ARG A 104 0.73 -12.79 11.45
N HIS A 105 1.48 -11.78 11.05
CA HIS A 105 2.54 -11.19 11.86
C HIS A 105 2.25 -9.75 12.29
N THR A 106 1.06 -9.23 11.98
CA THR A 106 0.66 -7.87 12.35
C THR A 106 0.75 -7.64 13.86
N ASP A 107 1.45 -6.60 14.25
CA ASP A 107 1.60 -6.18 15.64
C ASP A 107 0.57 -5.13 16.04
N VAL A 108 0.17 -4.26 15.11
CA VAL A 108 -0.75 -3.15 15.37
C VAL A 108 -1.66 -2.95 14.17
N VAL A 109 -2.96 -2.83 14.40
CA VAL A 109 -3.95 -2.46 13.38
C VAL A 109 -4.35 -1.00 13.55
N GLY A 110 -4.30 -0.21 12.46
CA GLY A 110 -4.64 1.20 12.51
C GLY A 110 -4.67 1.88 11.14
N ASP A 111 -4.78 3.22 11.19
CA ASP A 111 -4.79 4.08 10.02
C ASP A 111 -3.45 4.84 9.90
N ALA A 112 -2.81 4.74 8.73
CA ALA A 112 -1.54 5.42 8.47
C ALA A 112 -1.64 6.97 8.52
N HIS A 113 -2.84 7.52 8.37
CA HIS A 113 -3.09 8.95 8.55
C HIS A 113 -3.05 9.42 10.02
N SER A 114 -2.99 8.47 10.97
CA SER A 114 -2.91 8.76 12.39
C SER A 114 -2.21 7.62 13.12
N LEU A 115 -0.91 7.49 12.93
CA LEU A 115 -0.10 6.41 13.48
C LEU A 115 -0.14 6.40 15.00
N PRO A 116 -0.47 5.26 15.64
CA PRO A 116 -0.61 5.15 17.09
C PRO A 116 0.74 4.99 17.80
N PHE A 117 1.74 5.77 17.39
CA PHE A 117 3.09 5.70 17.94
C PHE A 117 3.55 7.06 18.45
N ARG A 118 4.47 7.04 19.42
CA ARG A 118 5.13 8.23 19.96
C ARG A 118 6.01 8.86 18.88
N ALA A 119 6.23 10.16 18.98
CA ALA A 119 7.21 10.86 18.14
C ALA A 119 8.62 10.29 18.39
N GLY A 120 9.43 10.21 17.34
CA GLY A 120 10.82 9.80 17.46
C GLY A 120 11.01 8.35 17.93
N SER A 121 10.13 7.44 17.57
CA SER A 121 10.18 6.05 18.00
C SER A 121 11.04 5.15 17.12
N PHE A 122 11.11 5.42 15.82
CA PHE A 122 11.69 4.51 14.84
C PHE A 122 12.93 5.09 14.17
N ASP A 123 13.90 4.23 13.90
CA ASP A 123 15.08 4.57 13.09
C ASP A 123 14.74 4.56 11.61
N ARG A 124 13.85 3.64 11.20
CA ARG A 124 13.41 3.51 9.80
C ARG A 124 11.90 3.28 9.71
N VAL A 125 11.33 3.74 8.60
CA VAL A 125 9.96 3.40 8.20
C VAL A 125 9.98 2.81 6.79
N PHE A 126 9.30 1.69 6.58
CA PHE A 126 9.05 1.11 5.27
C PHE A 126 7.56 1.18 4.95
N ALA A 127 7.20 1.57 3.72
CA ALA A 127 5.83 1.51 3.22
C ALA A 127 5.86 1.17 1.71
N PHE A 128 5.58 -0.08 1.38
CA PHE A 128 5.68 -0.60 0.02
C PHE A 128 4.30 -0.92 -0.54
N ASN A 129 3.92 -0.23 -1.63
CA ASN A 129 2.59 -0.31 -2.27
C ASN A 129 1.46 0.01 -1.26
N VAL A 130 1.59 1.14 -0.59
CA VAL A 130 0.65 1.64 0.42
C VAL A 130 0.10 3.01 0.03
N PHE A 131 0.96 3.90 -0.46
CA PHE A 131 0.63 5.30 -0.66
C PHE A 131 -0.43 5.52 -1.74
N GLU A 132 -0.53 4.63 -2.72
CA GLU A 132 -1.61 4.59 -3.71
C GLU A 132 -3.00 4.36 -3.10
N HIS A 133 -3.04 3.74 -1.92
CA HIS A 133 -4.27 3.41 -1.18
C HIS A 133 -4.62 4.41 -0.08
N LEU A 134 -3.86 5.47 0.09
CA LEU A 134 -4.09 6.50 1.09
C LEU A 134 -4.84 7.69 0.49
N ALA A 135 -5.98 8.05 1.08
CA ALA A 135 -6.78 9.18 0.60
C ALA A 135 -6.07 10.54 0.83
N GLU A 136 -5.26 10.66 1.87
CA GLU A 136 -4.49 11.86 2.24
C GLU A 136 -2.99 11.52 2.42
N PRO A 137 -2.25 11.19 1.32
CA PRO A 137 -0.87 10.70 1.43
C PRO A 137 0.09 11.69 2.10
N GLN A 138 -0.12 13.01 1.97
CA GLN A 138 0.67 14.01 2.68
C GLN A 138 0.51 13.93 4.20
N LYS A 139 -0.69 13.60 4.68
CA LYS A 139 -0.95 13.42 6.10
C LYS A 139 -0.23 12.19 6.65
N ALA A 140 -0.24 11.09 5.89
CA ALA A 140 0.53 9.90 6.25
C ALA A 140 2.04 10.17 6.23
N ALA A 141 2.55 10.92 5.24
CA ALA A 141 3.94 11.34 5.21
C ALA A 141 4.33 12.19 6.43
N ALA A 142 3.46 13.12 6.87
CA ALA A 142 3.67 13.90 8.08
C ALA A 142 3.70 13.02 9.35
N GLU A 143 2.85 12.00 9.44
CA GLU A 143 2.88 11.03 10.54
C GLU A 143 4.17 10.19 10.53
N ILE A 144 4.64 9.77 9.36
CA ILE A 144 5.93 9.09 9.23
C ILE A 144 7.07 9.99 9.72
N LEU A 145 7.08 11.27 9.30
CA LEU A 145 8.07 12.23 9.78
C LEU A 145 8.05 12.37 11.30
N ARG A 146 6.87 12.43 11.90
CA ARG A 146 6.69 12.55 13.35
C ARG A 146 7.23 11.34 14.11
N VAL A 147 6.99 10.12 13.63
CA VAL A 147 7.39 8.89 14.34
C VAL A 147 8.84 8.52 14.13
N LEU A 148 9.50 9.05 13.10
CA LEU A 148 10.94 8.90 12.89
C LEU A 148 11.73 9.65 13.95
N LYS A 149 12.84 9.06 14.37
CA LYS A 149 13.89 9.72 15.17
C LYS A 149 14.59 10.79 14.32
N PRO A 150 15.23 11.79 14.95
CA PRO A 150 16.16 12.67 14.23
C PRO A 150 17.21 11.84 13.49
N GLY A 151 17.42 12.12 12.20
CA GLY A 151 18.31 11.33 11.33
C GLY A 151 17.74 9.98 10.85
N GLY A 152 16.53 9.63 11.24
CA GLY A 152 15.85 8.43 10.76
C GLY A 152 15.43 8.54 9.28
N SER A 153 15.23 7.42 8.61
CA SER A 153 14.95 7.37 7.17
C SER A 153 13.65 6.65 6.84
N VAL A 154 13.12 6.95 5.65
CA VAL A 154 11.92 6.29 5.11
C VAL A 154 12.21 5.72 3.72
N ALA A 155 11.69 4.53 3.43
CA ALA A 155 11.69 3.92 2.12
C ALA A 155 10.25 3.68 1.66
N ILE A 156 9.93 4.23 0.49
CA ILE A 156 8.59 4.16 -0.10
C ILE A 156 8.67 3.52 -1.48
N HIS A 157 7.80 2.54 -1.74
CA HIS A 157 7.43 2.11 -3.07
C HIS A 157 5.97 2.49 -3.33
N SER A 158 5.65 3.04 -4.48
CA SER A 158 4.28 3.36 -4.87
C SER A 158 4.06 3.20 -6.36
N ALA A 159 2.87 2.77 -6.72
CA ALA A 159 2.48 2.51 -8.09
C ALA A 159 2.44 3.80 -8.93
N PHE A 160 2.84 3.69 -10.22
CA PHE A 160 2.63 4.74 -11.21
C PHE A 160 1.75 4.26 -12.37
N LEU A 161 2.17 3.27 -13.13
CA LEU A 161 1.41 2.75 -14.26
C LEU A 161 0.86 1.36 -13.89
N GLN A 162 -0.16 1.35 -13.06
CA GLN A 162 -0.84 0.13 -12.65
C GLN A 162 -2.36 0.23 -12.87
N ALA A 163 -2.96 -0.90 -13.22
CA ALA A 163 -4.41 -1.04 -13.28
C ALA A 163 -5.02 -0.81 -11.89
N VAL A 164 -6.26 -0.34 -11.85
CA VAL A 164 -6.98 -0.15 -10.59
C VAL A 164 -7.10 -1.49 -9.87
N HIS A 165 -6.63 -1.55 -8.64
CA HIS A 165 -6.70 -2.70 -7.75
C HIS A 165 -7.17 -2.25 -6.37
N GLU A 166 -7.67 -3.17 -5.56
CA GLU A 166 -8.19 -2.89 -4.21
C GLU A 166 -9.26 -1.78 -4.15
N ALA A 167 -10.09 -1.66 -5.21
CA ALA A 167 -11.18 -0.71 -5.22
C ALA A 167 -12.11 -0.90 -3.98
N PRO A 168 -12.60 0.19 -3.37
CA PRO A 168 -12.52 1.59 -3.79
C PRO A 168 -11.29 2.36 -3.29
N HIS A 169 -10.31 1.71 -2.70
CA HIS A 169 -9.19 2.34 -2.00
C HIS A 169 -7.90 2.47 -2.83
N HIS A 170 -8.00 2.51 -4.16
CA HIS A 170 -6.90 2.89 -5.03
C HIS A 170 -7.13 4.33 -5.52
N TYR A 171 -6.48 5.29 -4.86
CA TYR A 171 -6.72 6.72 -5.09
C TYR A 171 -5.72 7.35 -6.06
N PHE A 172 -4.48 6.84 -6.10
CA PHE A 172 -3.41 7.49 -6.84
C PHE A 172 -2.53 6.49 -7.61
N ASN A 173 -2.11 6.93 -8.80
CA ASN A 173 -0.95 6.41 -9.52
C ASN A 173 0.08 7.54 -9.55
N ALA A 174 1.06 7.52 -8.65
CA ALA A 174 1.94 8.65 -8.40
C ALA A 174 3.12 8.71 -9.37
N THR A 175 3.33 9.87 -10.00
CA THR A 175 4.58 10.16 -10.69
C THR A 175 5.71 10.40 -9.67
N GLU A 176 6.98 10.40 -10.11
CA GLU A 176 8.13 10.84 -9.30
C GLU A 176 7.87 12.21 -8.65
N PHE A 177 7.33 13.15 -9.41
CA PHE A 177 7.02 14.51 -8.92
C PHE A 177 5.91 14.51 -7.87
N GLY A 178 4.91 13.64 -8.02
CA GLY A 178 3.85 13.42 -7.03
C GLY A 178 4.40 12.88 -5.72
N LEU A 179 5.26 11.85 -5.77
CA LEU A 179 5.94 11.30 -4.60
C LEU A 179 6.79 12.36 -3.88
N ARG A 180 7.64 13.10 -4.61
CA ARG A 180 8.44 14.19 -4.05
C ARG A 180 7.59 15.28 -3.39
N LYS A 181 6.40 15.55 -3.94
CA LYS A 181 5.45 16.51 -3.35
C LYS A 181 4.87 15.99 -2.04
N TRP A 182 4.51 14.71 -1.96
CA TRP A 182 4.00 14.11 -0.71
C TRP A 182 5.05 14.11 0.40
N PHE A 183 6.32 13.94 0.05
CA PHE A 183 7.46 13.92 0.96
C PHE A 183 8.27 15.23 1.00
N SER A 184 7.64 16.37 0.66
CA SER A 184 8.33 17.68 0.59
C SER A 184 8.89 18.17 1.94
N SER A 185 8.44 17.63 3.05
CA SER A 185 8.98 17.91 4.38
C SER A 185 10.21 17.05 4.74
N PHE A 186 10.63 16.16 3.84
CA PHE A 186 11.83 15.35 3.98
C PHE A 186 12.95 15.86 3.08
N GLU A 187 14.20 15.60 3.44
CA GLU A 187 15.32 15.69 2.52
C GLU A 187 15.33 14.42 1.66
N VAL A 188 14.88 14.53 0.40
CA VAL A 188 14.80 13.39 -0.51
C VAL A 188 16.16 13.08 -1.11
N GLU A 189 16.85 12.08 -0.58
CA GLU A 189 18.15 11.65 -1.06
C GLU A 189 18.09 11.04 -2.46
N ARG A 190 17.10 10.18 -2.73
CA ARG A 190 16.89 9.56 -4.04
C ARG A 190 15.41 9.30 -4.33
N CYS A 191 15.02 9.44 -5.58
CA CYS A 191 13.77 8.94 -6.12
C CYS A 191 14.07 8.40 -7.51
N HIS A 192 13.91 7.10 -7.72
CA HIS A 192 14.36 6.43 -8.94
C HIS A 192 13.49 5.20 -9.22
N VAL A 193 13.60 4.67 -10.42
CA VAL A 193 12.94 3.42 -10.83
C VAL A 193 13.70 2.24 -10.20
N SER A 194 13.06 1.51 -9.28
CA SER A 194 13.61 0.26 -8.75
C SER A 194 13.32 -0.93 -9.68
N GLY A 195 14.05 -2.03 -9.49
CA GLY A 195 13.99 -3.17 -10.42
C GLY A 195 12.59 -3.76 -10.63
N ASN A 196 11.77 -3.82 -9.57
CA ASN A 196 10.39 -4.30 -9.63
C ASN A 196 9.41 -3.33 -10.33
N PHE A 197 9.81 -2.07 -10.56
CA PHE A 197 9.07 -1.06 -11.31
C PHE A 197 9.70 -0.72 -12.68
N ALA A 198 10.68 -1.50 -13.11
CA ALA A 198 11.34 -1.30 -14.39
C ALA A 198 10.33 -1.36 -15.56
N PRO A 199 10.60 -0.65 -16.70
CA PRO A 199 9.66 -0.57 -17.82
C PRO A 199 9.20 -1.92 -18.35
N GLY A 200 10.06 -2.93 -18.37
CA GLY A 200 9.68 -4.29 -18.76
C GLY A 200 8.68 -4.94 -17.82
N MET A 201 8.83 -4.71 -16.50
CA MET A 201 7.88 -5.21 -15.51
C MET A 201 6.54 -4.47 -15.58
N MET A 202 6.57 -3.15 -15.79
CA MET A 202 5.37 -2.34 -16.05
C MET A 202 4.59 -2.90 -17.24
N LEU A 203 5.25 -3.12 -18.38
CA LEU A 203 4.60 -3.66 -19.58
C LEU A 203 4.00 -5.05 -19.31
N ALA A 204 4.75 -5.95 -18.69
CA ALA A 204 4.28 -7.28 -18.32
C ALA A 204 3.05 -7.22 -17.41
N TYR A 205 3.05 -6.35 -16.40
CA TYR A 205 1.92 -6.15 -15.50
C TYR A 205 0.69 -5.62 -16.25
N LEU A 206 0.83 -4.57 -17.05
CA LEU A 206 -0.29 -3.98 -17.80
C LEU A 206 -0.90 -5.00 -18.78
N MET A 207 -0.08 -5.73 -19.53
CA MET A 207 -0.57 -6.75 -20.47
C MET A 207 -1.29 -7.88 -19.73
N SER A 208 -0.75 -8.34 -18.60
CA SER A 208 -1.43 -9.33 -17.76
C SER A 208 -2.77 -8.81 -17.25
N SER A 209 -2.82 -7.56 -16.75
CA SER A 209 -4.02 -6.93 -16.25
C SER A 209 -5.09 -6.78 -17.32
N VAL A 210 -4.74 -6.33 -18.51
CA VAL A 210 -5.65 -6.21 -19.67
C VAL A 210 -6.24 -7.56 -20.04
N ILE A 211 -5.41 -8.60 -20.17
CA ILE A 211 -5.84 -9.95 -20.56
C ILE A 211 -6.75 -10.56 -19.48
N ASN A 212 -6.39 -10.43 -18.21
CA ASN A 212 -7.18 -10.97 -17.11
C ASN A 212 -8.51 -10.23 -16.96
N THR A 213 -8.52 -8.91 -17.11
CA THR A 213 -9.76 -8.11 -17.08
C THR A 213 -10.72 -8.50 -18.21
N ALA A 214 -10.18 -8.77 -19.42
CA ALA A 214 -10.99 -9.26 -20.53
C ALA A 214 -11.61 -10.63 -20.21
N LYS A 215 -10.87 -11.55 -19.60
CA LYS A 215 -11.38 -12.87 -19.18
C LYS A 215 -12.47 -12.72 -18.10
N GLU A 216 -12.21 -11.95 -17.07
CA GLU A 216 -13.15 -11.69 -15.97
C GLU A 216 -14.41 -10.98 -16.45
N GLY A 217 -14.30 -10.14 -17.48
CA GLY A 217 -15.42 -9.46 -18.15
C GLY A 217 -16.27 -10.38 -19.05
N GLY A 218 -15.99 -11.69 -19.07
CA GLY A 218 -16.79 -12.68 -19.81
C GLY A 218 -16.45 -12.78 -21.29
N THR A 219 -15.28 -12.27 -21.73
CA THR A 219 -14.85 -12.36 -23.12
C THR A 219 -14.56 -13.81 -23.51
N ALA A 220 -15.11 -14.26 -24.64
CA ALA A 220 -14.88 -15.60 -25.14
C ALA A 220 -13.38 -15.89 -25.39
N LEU A 221 -12.96 -17.14 -25.19
CA LEU A 221 -11.54 -17.52 -25.20
C LEU A 221 -10.84 -17.19 -26.52
N ASP A 222 -11.49 -17.44 -27.66
CA ASP A 222 -10.95 -17.11 -28.98
C ASP A 222 -10.66 -15.61 -29.17
N LYS A 223 -11.52 -14.76 -28.62
CA LYS A 223 -11.33 -13.31 -28.57
C LYS A 223 -10.20 -12.91 -27.64
N VAL A 224 -10.11 -13.51 -26.44
CA VAL A 224 -8.98 -13.30 -25.54
C VAL A 224 -7.65 -13.69 -26.20
N MET A 225 -7.64 -14.78 -26.95
CA MET A 225 -6.44 -15.19 -27.70
C MET A 225 -6.07 -14.22 -28.82
N ARG A 226 -7.04 -13.61 -29.51
CA ARG A 226 -6.75 -12.54 -30.48
C ARG A 226 -6.14 -11.31 -29.81
N LEU A 227 -6.69 -10.90 -28.67
CA LEU A 227 -6.12 -9.80 -27.88
C LEU A 227 -4.68 -10.13 -27.45
N ARG A 228 -4.43 -11.32 -26.93
CA ARG A 228 -3.11 -11.77 -26.48
C ARG A 228 -2.08 -11.81 -27.63
N ASN A 229 -2.50 -12.13 -28.83
CA ASN A 229 -1.63 -12.26 -29.99
C ASN A 229 -1.45 -10.94 -30.78
N SER A 230 -2.15 -9.85 -30.39
CA SER A 230 -1.90 -8.54 -30.99
C SER A 230 -0.50 -8.04 -30.58
N THR A 231 0.17 -7.39 -31.52
CA THR A 231 1.55 -6.95 -31.33
C THR A 231 1.62 -5.54 -30.75
N LEU A 232 2.72 -5.21 -30.09
CA LEU A 232 2.97 -3.84 -29.63
C LEU A 232 3.01 -2.83 -30.79
N GLY A 233 3.47 -3.28 -31.98
CA GLY A 233 3.47 -2.46 -33.18
C GLY A 233 2.06 -2.02 -33.58
N GLU A 234 1.10 -2.95 -33.63
CA GLU A 234 -0.30 -2.63 -33.96
C GLU A 234 -0.90 -1.62 -33.00
N TRP A 235 -0.61 -1.71 -31.69
CA TRP A 235 -1.08 -0.74 -30.69
C TRP A 235 -0.40 0.62 -30.81
N ALA A 236 0.90 0.65 -31.14
CA ALA A 236 1.64 1.88 -31.39
C ALA A 236 1.12 2.60 -32.65
N ASP A 237 0.85 1.86 -33.73
CA ASP A 237 0.29 2.40 -34.97
C ASP A 237 -1.11 2.96 -34.77
N LEU A 238 -1.95 2.29 -33.97
CA LEU A 238 -3.26 2.81 -33.57
C LEU A 238 -3.12 4.16 -32.86
N TRP A 239 -2.22 4.27 -31.89
CA TRP A 239 -2.00 5.53 -31.15
C TRP A 239 -1.47 6.65 -32.05
N ALA A 240 -0.59 6.31 -33.00
CA ALA A 240 -0.07 7.25 -33.98
C ALA A 240 -1.08 7.64 -35.08
N GLY A 241 -2.21 6.95 -35.17
CA GLY A 241 -3.22 7.16 -36.22
C GLY A 241 -2.77 6.67 -37.60
N THR A 242 -1.79 5.77 -37.68
CA THR A 242 -1.16 5.31 -38.90
C THR A 242 -1.57 3.89 -39.28
N GLY A 243 -2.21 3.15 -38.38
CA GLY A 243 -2.58 1.76 -38.56
C GLY A 243 -4.07 1.47 -38.45
N HIS A 244 -4.42 0.22 -38.76
CA HIS A 244 -5.74 -0.33 -38.45
C HIS A 244 -5.86 -0.66 -36.97
N HIS A 245 -7.10 -0.74 -36.47
CA HIS A 245 -7.34 -1.19 -35.09
C HIS A 245 -6.79 -2.61 -34.88
N PRO A 246 -5.96 -2.84 -33.85
CA PRO A 246 -5.51 -4.18 -33.49
C PRO A 246 -6.68 -5.12 -33.27
N GLY A 247 -6.52 -6.39 -33.53
CA GLY A 247 -7.59 -7.39 -33.41
C GLY A 247 -8.21 -7.50 -32.01
N GLY A 248 -7.58 -6.91 -31.00
CA GLY A 248 -8.06 -6.79 -29.63
C GLY A 248 -8.80 -5.50 -29.29
N PHE A 249 -8.78 -4.47 -30.13
CA PHE A 249 -9.31 -3.15 -29.82
C PHE A 249 -10.80 -3.18 -29.50
N GLU A 250 -11.64 -3.68 -30.41
CA GLU A 250 -13.08 -3.75 -30.21
C GLU A 250 -13.47 -4.64 -29.02
N ILE A 251 -12.65 -5.64 -28.72
CA ILE A 251 -12.85 -6.51 -27.55
C ILE A 251 -12.77 -5.66 -26.27
N LEU A 252 -11.76 -4.82 -26.14
CA LEU A 252 -11.59 -3.94 -24.97
C LEU A 252 -12.69 -2.88 -24.90
N GLN A 253 -13.12 -2.32 -26.03
CA GLN A 253 -14.21 -1.34 -26.08
C GLN A 253 -15.56 -1.94 -25.71
N SER A 254 -15.78 -3.23 -25.97
CA SER A 254 -17.03 -3.93 -25.65
C SER A 254 -17.12 -4.48 -24.22
N LEU A 255 -16.06 -4.33 -23.40
CA LEU A 255 -16.10 -4.76 -22.01
C LEU A 255 -17.15 -3.98 -21.20
N PRO A 256 -17.75 -4.60 -20.16
CA PRO A 256 -18.60 -3.87 -19.22
C PRO A 256 -17.85 -2.68 -18.58
N GLN A 257 -18.56 -1.60 -18.29
CA GLN A 257 -17.96 -0.38 -17.70
C GLN A 257 -17.14 -0.68 -16.43
N SER A 258 -17.60 -1.60 -15.59
CA SER A 258 -16.87 -2.04 -14.40
C SER A 258 -15.55 -2.74 -14.70
N ALA A 259 -15.41 -3.38 -15.85
CA ALA A 259 -14.16 -3.97 -16.31
C ALA A 259 -13.28 -2.90 -16.97
N GLN A 260 -13.86 -2.04 -17.83
CA GLN A 260 -13.12 -0.94 -18.46
C GLN A 260 -12.47 -0.04 -17.41
N SER A 261 -13.17 0.33 -16.34
CA SER A 261 -12.65 1.22 -15.29
C SER A 261 -11.41 0.69 -14.57
N LYS A 262 -11.17 -0.64 -14.60
CA LYS A 262 -9.95 -1.22 -14.00
C LYS A 262 -8.68 -0.91 -14.80
N ILE A 263 -8.80 -0.78 -16.13
CA ILE A 263 -7.68 -0.65 -17.07
C ILE A 263 -7.75 0.59 -17.94
N ALA A 264 -8.63 1.54 -17.61
CA ALA A 264 -8.79 2.79 -18.35
C ALA A 264 -7.55 3.68 -18.26
N ALA A 265 -7.30 4.43 -19.33
CA ALA A 265 -6.24 5.44 -19.34
C ALA A 265 -6.56 6.66 -18.46
N GLY A 266 -7.85 6.90 -18.16
CA GLY A 266 -8.31 8.03 -17.35
C GLY A 266 -9.81 8.02 -17.17
N PHE A 267 -10.30 9.04 -16.45
CA PHE A 267 -11.71 9.22 -16.12
C PHE A 267 -12.15 10.66 -16.41
N GLU A 268 -13.39 10.81 -16.84
CA GLU A 268 -14.04 12.10 -16.92
C GLU A 268 -14.97 12.28 -15.71
N LEU A 269 -14.85 13.43 -15.03
CA LEU A 269 -15.75 13.83 -13.94
C LEU A 269 -16.51 15.10 -14.33
N VAL A 270 -17.83 15.04 -14.28
CA VAL A 270 -18.71 16.20 -14.37
C VAL A 270 -19.41 16.41 -13.05
N ALA A 271 -19.31 17.60 -12.47
CA ALA A 271 -19.92 17.90 -11.18
C ALA A 271 -20.59 19.29 -11.20
N ARG A 272 -21.53 19.50 -10.28
CA ARG A 272 -22.19 20.79 -10.07
C ARG A 272 -21.94 21.29 -8.65
N LYS A 273 -21.82 22.60 -8.49
CA LYS A 273 -21.78 23.24 -7.17
C LYS A 273 -23.13 23.01 -6.48
N ARG A 274 -23.09 22.61 -5.22
CA ARG A 274 -24.25 22.56 -4.30
C ARG A 274 -24.61 23.95 -3.83
#